data_840911c3ab8db6e1be4fe0fdd52d1e68
#
_entry.id   840911c3ab8db6e1be4fe0fdd52d1e68
#
_cell.length_a   1.000
_cell.length_b   1.000
_cell.length_c   1.000
_cell.angle_alpha   90.00
_cell.angle_beta   90.00
_cell.angle_gamma   90.00
#
_symmetry.space_group_name_H-M   'P 1'
#
loop_
_entity.id
_entity.type
_entity.pdbx_description
1 polymer ?
#
loop_
_entity_poly.entity_id
_entity_poly.type
_entity_poly.pdbx_seq_one_letter_code
_entity_poly.pdbx_strand_id
1 'polypeptide(L)'
;MRKIFIIALLASISFAAIAQPRAAGIRLGGTGMEASYQHSFGWDYFLEGEMGVDFGSGTKAPAGFKATATYNMIWARPAWTERGIWALYAGPGISLGGVADRVSYQMNDMRLSIKDNGFMMSLVVQAGIEYTFWFPLQLSVDIRPHFGFHTNSGYGIDGGPESIEYGGKTSFYDRGLLGFIPTISARYRF
;
A
#
# COMPACT_ATOMS: atom_id res chain seq x y z
N MET A 1 2.26 -33.78 18.52
CA MET A 1 3.49 -33.51 17.77
C MET A 1 3.35 -32.33 16.80
N ARG A 2 2.35 -32.30 15.91
CA ARG A 2 2.18 -31.22 14.91
C ARG A 2 2.02 -29.79 15.51
N LYS A 3 1.33 -29.64 16.64
CA LYS A 3 1.18 -28.34 17.34
C LYS A 3 2.49 -27.85 17.99
N ILE A 4 3.30 -28.76 18.52
CA ILE A 4 4.60 -28.43 19.13
C ILE A 4 5.59 -27.97 18.06
N PHE A 5 5.55 -28.57 16.87
CA PHE A 5 6.40 -28.18 15.74
C PHE A 5 6.05 -26.76 15.24
N ILE A 6 4.76 -26.42 15.18
CA ILE A 6 4.30 -25.07 14.79
C ILE A 6 4.74 -24.04 15.83
N ILE A 7 4.61 -24.35 17.14
CA ILE A 7 5.03 -23.45 18.22
C ILE A 7 6.57 -23.27 18.20
N ALA A 8 7.33 -24.34 18.01
CA ALA A 8 8.79 -24.27 17.90
C ALA A 8 9.24 -23.49 16.67
N LEU A 9 8.55 -23.64 15.54
CA LEU A 9 8.80 -22.86 14.32
C LEU A 9 8.50 -21.38 14.53
N LEU A 10 7.36 -21.05 15.14
CA LEU A 10 7.01 -19.67 15.48
C LEU A 10 7.98 -19.05 16.49
N ALA A 11 8.41 -19.81 17.49
CA ALA A 11 9.41 -19.36 18.46
C ALA A 11 10.78 -19.11 17.79
N SER A 12 11.23 -19.99 16.90
CA SER A 12 12.50 -19.82 16.20
C SER A 12 12.51 -18.58 15.28
N ILE A 13 11.40 -18.28 14.64
CA ILE A 13 11.22 -17.05 13.85
C ILE A 13 11.30 -15.81 14.75
N SER A 14 10.75 -15.88 15.99
CA SER A 14 10.77 -14.77 16.93
C SER A 14 12.19 -14.46 17.43
N PHE A 15 13.04 -15.45 17.66
CA PHE A 15 14.43 -15.24 18.11
C PHE A 15 15.34 -14.66 17.02
N ALA A 16 15.17 -15.06 15.78
CA ALA A 16 15.93 -14.50 14.65
C ALA A 16 15.59 -13.00 14.40
N ALA A 17 14.42 -12.57 14.84
CA ALA A 17 13.92 -11.22 14.59
C ALA A 17 14.47 -10.15 15.57
N ILE A 18 15.13 -10.52 16.69
CA ILE A 18 15.51 -9.58 17.76
C ILE A 18 16.78 -8.77 17.41
N ALA A 19 17.62 -9.26 16.51
CA ALA A 19 18.93 -8.67 16.20
C ALA A 19 18.95 -7.81 14.93
N GLN A 20 17.82 -7.67 14.22
CA GLN A 20 17.79 -6.96 12.94
C GLN A 20 17.12 -5.58 13.09
N PRO A 21 17.64 -4.55 12.40
CA PRO A 21 17.05 -3.22 12.44
C PRO A 21 15.58 -3.24 11.98
N ARG A 22 14.73 -2.58 12.74
CA ARG A 22 13.31 -2.44 12.48
C ARG A 22 12.94 -0.97 12.49
N ALA A 23 11.98 -0.60 11.67
CA ALA A 23 11.45 0.74 11.66
C ALA A 23 9.94 0.71 11.50
N ALA A 24 9.25 1.58 12.22
CA ALA A 24 7.81 1.76 12.10
C ALA A 24 7.46 3.24 12.00
N GLY A 25 6.44 3.58 11.22
CA GLY A 25 6.08 4.96 11.01
C GLY A 25 4.86 5.14 10.12
N ILE A 26 4.83 6.27 9.48
CA ILE A 26 3.75 6.67 8.58
C ILE A 26 4.28 6.98 7.19
N ARG A 27 3.44 6.72 6.20
CA ARG A 27 3.66 7.03 4.79
C ARG A 27 2.51 7.89 4.29
N LEU A 28 2.85 8.93 3.55
CA LEU A 28 1.91 9.87 2.95
C LEU A 28 2.19 9.98 1.47
N GLY A 29 1.16 9.87 0.65
CA GLY A 29 1.28 9.96 -0.79
C GLY A 29 -0.01 10.39 -1.47
N GLY A 30 0.03 10.48 -2.79
CA GLY A 30 -1.12 10.84 -3.60
C GLY A 30 -2.30 9.87 -3.51
N THR A 31 -2.04 8.63 -3.09
CA THR A 31 -3.05 7.57 -2.94
C THR A 31 -3.62 7.48 -1.53
N GLY A 32 -2.99 8.11 -0.51
CA GLY A 32 -3.52 7.99 0.84
C GLY A 32 -2.48 8.12 1.94
N MET A 33 -2.86 7.63 3.12
CA MET A 33 -2.03 7.56 4.31
C MET A 33 -1.96 6.11 4.80
N GLU A 34 -0.76 5.64 5.07
CA GLU A 34 -0.48 4.26 5.48
C GLU A 34 0.41 4.23 6.72
N ALA A 35 0.13 3.32 7.64
CA ALA A 35 1.09 2.90 8.63
C ALA A 35 2.10 1.98 7.94
N SER A 36 3.38 2.17 8.20
CA SER A 36 4.48 1.44 7.58
C SER A 36 5.32 0.73 8.64
N TYR A 37 5.68 -0.50 8.37
CA TYR A 37 6.62 -1.29 9.14
C TYR A 37 7.68 -1.88 8.22
N GLN A 38 8.96 -1.65 8.53
CA GLN A 38 10.10 -2.15 7.79
C GLN A 38 10.92 -3.10 8.66
N HIS A 39 11.28 -4.24 8.10
CA HIS A 39 12.15 -5.24 8.71
C HIS A 39 13.32 -5.54 7.79
N SER A 40 14.54 -5.26 8.24
CA SER A 40 15.74 -5.49 7.44
C SER A 40 16.21 -6.95 7.60
N PHE A 41 16.63 -7.54 6.48
CA PHE A 41 17.28 -8.85 6.42
C PHE A 41 18.75 -8.65 6.02
N GLY A 42 19.61 -8.55 7.02
CA GLY A 42 21.01 -8.20 6.77
C GLY A 42 21.19 -6.77 6.26
N TRP A 43 22.15 -6.57 5.38
CA TRP A 43 22.51 -5.24 4.89
C TRP A 43 21.75 -4.82 3.63
N ASP A 44 21.41 -5.77 2.77
CA ASP A 44 20.99 -5.44 1.39
C ASP A 44 19.51 -5.65 1.11
N TYR A 45 18.75 -6.21 2.07
CA TYR A 45 17.35 -6.53 1.85
C TYR A 45 16.46 -6.07 3.02
N PHE A 46 15.25 -5.66 2.70
CA PHE A 46 14.21 -5.43 3.70
C PHE A 46 12.81 -5.77 3.15
N LEU A 47 11.96 -6.21 4.06
CA LEU A 47 10.53 -6.33 3.85
C LEU A 47 9.85 -5.10 4.42
N GLU A 48 8.95 -4.49 3.66
CA GLU A 48 8.09 -3.42 4.13
C GLU A 48 6.64 -3.87 4.05
N GLY A 49 5.94 -3.76 5.16
CA GLY A 49 4.51 -4.00 5.28
C GLY A 49 3.79 -2.70 5.59
N GLU A 50 2.70 -2.43 4.89
CA GLU A 50 1.94 -1.20 5.04
C GLU A 50 0.46 -1.47 5.06
N MET A 51 -0.26 -0.67 5.84
CA MET A 51 -1.71 -0.71 5.93
C MET A 51 -2.26 0.69 6.07
N GLY A 52 -3.28 1.02 5.31
CA GLY A 52 -3.83 2.36 5.37
C GLY A 52 -5.08 2.59 4.57
N VAL A 53 -5.41 3.85 4.49
CA VAL A 53 -6.59 4.38 3.84
C VAL A 53 -6.19 4.92 2.47
N ASP A 54 -6.89 4.46 1.44
CA ASP A 54 -6.77 4.98 0.09
C ASP A 54 -7.81 6.11 -0.06
N PHE A 55 -7.32 7.35 -0.21
CA PHE A 55 -8.20 8.49 -0.49
C PHE A 55 -8.68 8.38 -1.93
N GLY A 56 -9.94 8.03 -2.12
CA GLY A 56 -10.53 7.95 -3.44
C GLY A 56 -10.28 9.17 -4.33
N SER A 57 -10.40 9.02 -5.63
CA SER A 57 -10.18 10.09 -6.61
C SER A 57 -11.33 11.11 -6.61
N GLY A 58 -11.46 11.88 -5.54
CA GLY A 58 -12.41 12.99 -5.50
C GLY A 58 -13.00 13.24 -4.11
N THR A 59 -13.49 14.46 -3.91
CA THR A 59 -14.00 14.96 -2.64
C THR A 59 -15.28 14.27 -2.13
N LYS A 60 -15.85 13.33 -2.90
CA LYS A 60 -17.10 12.62 -2.56
C LYS A 60 -16.97 11.10 -2.54
N ALA A 61 -15.78 10.55 -2.83
CA ALA A 61 -15.59 9.11 -2.79
C ALA A 61 -15.20 8.67 -1.37
N PRO A 62 -15.86 7.66 -0.81
CA PRO A 62 -15.45 7.09 0.46
C PRO A 62 -14.06 6.45 0.32
N ALA A 63 -13.26 6.54 1.38
CA ALA A 63 -11.93 5.99 1.43
C ALA A 63 -11.95 4.47 1.33
N GLY A 64 -11.06 3.89 0.54
CA GLY A 64 -10.78 2.47 0.52
C GLY A 64 -9.77 2.08 1.59
N PHE A 65 -9.60 0.80 1.81
CA PHE A 65 -8.55 0.23 2.64
C PHE A 65 -7.57 -0.56 1.79
N LYS A 66 -6.29 -0.45 2.11
CA LYS A 66 -5.22 -1.11 1.37
C LYS A 66 -4.16 -1.65 2.33
N ALA A 67 -3.71 -2.88 2.08
CA ALA A 67 -2.56 -3.50 2.70
C ALA A 67 -1.56 -3.89 1.60
N THR A 68 -0.31 -3.52 1.78
CA THR A 68 0.77 -3.76 0.81
C THR A 68 1.96 -4.40 1.50
N ALA A 69 2.60 -5.34 0.83
CA ALA A 69 3.87 -5.92 1.26
C ALA A 69 4.85 -5.86 0.09
N THR A 70 6.04 -5.31 0.32
CA THR A 70 7.11 -5.22 -0.68
C THR A 70 8.41 -5.81 -0.15
N TYR A 71 9.14 -6.50 -1.01
CA TYR A 71 10.46 -7.02 -0.74
C TYR A 71 11.48 -6.23 -1.53
N ASN A 72 12.30 -5.45 -0.83
CA ASN A 72 13.18 -4.46 -1.42
C ASN A 72 14.65 -4.87 -1.29
N MET A 73 15.40 -4.64 -2.35
CA MET A 73 16.85 -4.78 -2.39
C MET A 73 17.49 -3.39 -2.42
N ILE A 74 18.46 -3.17 -1.54
CA ILE A 74 19.29 -1.97 -1.54
C ILE A 74 20.46 -2.24 -2.48
N TRP A 75 20.52 -1.50 -3.56
CA TRP A 75 21.53 -1.66 -4.61
C TRP A 75 22.63 -0.61 -4.58
N ALA A 76 22.46 0.47 -3.80
CA ALA A 76 23.50 1.47 -3.60
C ALA A 76 23.35 2.19 -2.25
N ARG A 77 24.49 2.57 -1.67
CA ARG A 77 24.60 3.41 -0.47
C ARG A 77 25.58 4.54 -0.73
N PRO A 78 25.13 5.61 -1.41
CA PRO A 78 26.01 6.73 -1.72
C PRO A 78 26.41 7.49 -0.44
N ALA A 79 27.68 7.85 -0.36
CA ALA A 79 28.25 8.63 0.74
C ALA A 79 28.07 10.14 0.49
N TRP A 80 26.85 10.61 0.31
CA TRP A 80 26.56 12.02 0.01
C TRP A 80 26.65 12.94 1.21
N THR A 81 26.61 12.38 2.42
CA THR A 81 26.69 13.14 3.68
C THR A 81 27.69 12.49 4.62
N GLU A 82 28.36 13.28 5.46
CA GLU A 82 29.32 12.78 6.46
C GLU A 82 28.63 12.00 7.58
N ARG A 83 27.37 12.28 7.86
CA ARG A 83 26.58 11.62 8.91
C ARG A 83 25.34 11.03 8.29
N GLY A 84 24.88 9.91 8.88
CA GLY A 84 23.73 9.15 8.38
C GLY A 84 24.09 8.26 7.19
N ILE A 85 23.10 7.52 6.69
CA ILE A 85 23.27 6.53 5.61
C ILE A 85 22.18 6.75 4.59
N TRP A 86 22.59 6.96 3.34
CA TRP A 86 21.72 6.94 2.19
C TRP A 86 21.58 5.52 1.66
N ALA A 87 20.40 5.15 1.21
CA ALA A 87 20.15 3.88 0.53
C ALA A 87 19.23 4.10 -0.67
N LEU A 88 19.61 3.57 -1.81
CA LEU A 88 18.78 3.45 -3.00
C LEU A 88 18.25 2.03 -3.07
N TYR A 89 16.96 1.87 -3.18
CA TYR A 89 16.32 0.56 -3.14
C TYR A 89 15.24 0.40 -4.21
N ALA A 90 15.00 -0.83 -4.57
CA ALA A 90 13.86 -1.20 -5.40
C ALA A 90 13.45 -2.64 -5.11
N GLY A 91 12.18 -2.96 -5.36
CA GLY A 91 11.69 -4.31 -5.18
C GLY A 91 10.25 -4.53 -5.62
N PRO A 92 9.87 -5.79 -5.82
CA PRO A 92 8.51 -6.19 -6.10
C PRO A 92 7.67 -6.31 -4.82
N GLY A 93 6.36 -6.30 -4.99
CA GLY A 93 5.42 -6.52 -3.91
C GLY A 93 4.03 -6.91 -4.39
N ILE A 94 3.15 -7.07 -3.43
CA ILE A 94 1.74 -7.35 -3.64
C ILE A 94 0.91 -6.40 -2.79
N SER A 95 -0.27 -6.05 -3.27
CA SER A 95 -1.23 -5.25 -2.52
C SER A 95 -2.62 -5.85 -2.63
N LEU A 96 -3.33 -5.82 -1.52
CA LEU A 96 -4.71 -6.25 -1.39
C LEU A 96 -5.50 -5.14 -0.71
N GLY A 97 -6.75 -4.96 -1.11
CA GLY A 97 -7.56 -3.92 -0.49
C GLY A 97 -9.00 -3.89 -0.98
N GLY A 98 -9.69 -2.88 -0.53
CA GLY A 98 -11.04 -2.56 -0.99
C GLY A 98 -11.05 -1.15 -1.59
N VAL A 99 -11.58 -1.04 -2.79
CA VAL A 99 -11.88 0.24 -3.42
C VAL A 99 -13.30 0.62 -3.05
N ALA A 100 -13.52 1.86 -2.63
CA ALA A 100 -14.82 2.37 -2.25
C ALA A 100 -15.13 3.67 -3.00
N ASP A 101 -15.46 3.54 -4.28
CA ASP A 101 -15.88 4.67 -5.12
C ASP A 101 -17.37 4.64 -5.39
N ARG A 102 -17.97 5.81 -5.30
CA ARG A 102 -19.35 6.03 -5.72
C ARG A 102 -19.44 7.36 -6.47
N VAL A 103 -19.77 7.29 -7.74
CA VAL A 103 -20.07 8.47 -8.55
C VAL A 103 -21.58 8.51 -8.78
N SER A 104 -22.23 9.60 -8.41
CA SER A 104 -23.67 9.79 -8.63
C SER A 104 -23.88 10.92 -9.62
N TYR A 105 -24.57 10.64 -10.69
CA TYR A 105 -25.03 11.62 -11.68
C TYR A 105 -26.53 11.81 -11.49
N GLN A 106 -26.98 13.04 -11.39
CA GLN A 106 -28.40 13.38 -11.37
C GLN A 106 -28.76 14.04 -12.70
N MET A 107 -29.67 13.43 -13.42
CA MET A 107 -30.19 13.94 -14.68
C MET A 107 -31.70 13.91 -14.62
N ASN A 108 -32.33 15.09 -14.52
CA ASN A 108 -33.76 15.27 -14.24
C ASN A 108 -34.18 14.52 -12.96
N ASP A 109 -35.20 13.66 -13.03
CA ASP A 109 -35.71 12.87 -11.90
C ASP A 109 -35.00 11.50 -11.75
N MET A 110 -34.05 11.20 -12.62
CA MET A 110 -33.26 9.95 -12.55
C MET A 110 -31.91 10.17 -11.86
N ARG A 111 -31.57 9.29 -10.91
CA ARG A 111 -30.29 9.25 -10.25
C ARG A 111 -29.51 8.03 -10.72
N LEU A 112 -28.49 8.25 -11.54
CA LEU A 112 -27.52 7.21 -11.91
C LEU A 112 -26.44 7.15 -10.84
N SER A 113 -26.31 6.05 -10.11
CA SER A 113 -25.21 5.81 -9.18
C SER A 113 -24.31 4.70 -9.72
N ILE A 114 -23.05 5.04 -9.99
CA ILE A 114 -22.01 4.08 -10.33
C ILE A 114 -21.28 3.74 -9.03
N LYS A 115 -21.32 2.48 -8.64
CA LYS A 115 -20.65 1.98 -7.42
C LYS A 115 -19.44 1.17 -7.87
N ASP A 116 -18.25 1.76 -7.80
CA ASP A 116 -16.97 1.07 -8.02
C ASP A 116 -16.39 0.47 -6.72
N ASN A 117 -17.28 -0.01 -5.85
CA ASN A 117 -16.87 -0.67 -4.61
C ASN A 117 -16.48 -2.11 -4.93
N GLY A 118 -15.33 -2.55 -4.45
CA GLY A 118 -14.97 -3.93 -4.62
C GLY A 118 -13.60 -4.27 -4.05
N PHE A 119 -13.27 -5.55 -4.13
CA PHE A 119 -11.96 -6.06 -3.73
C PHE A 119 -10.92 -5.72 -4.81
N MET A 120 -9.74 -5.28 -4.37
CA MET A 120 -8.60 -4.97 -5.22
C MET A 120 -7.45 -5.90 -4.91
N MET A 121 -6.78 -6.38 -5.95
CA MET A 121 -5.53 -7.12 -5.88
C MET A 121 -4.57 -6.61 -6.96
N SER A 122 -3.32 -6.34 -6.59
CA SER A 122 -2.32 -5.82 -7.51
C SER A 122 -0.91 -6.32 -7.21
N LEU A 123 -0.11 -6.40 -8.26
CA LEU A 123 1.34 -6.44 -8.17
C LEU A 123 1.85 -5.02 -7.99
N VAL A 124 2.94 -4.90 -7.25
CA VAL A 124 3.53 -3.61 -6.89
C VAL A 124 5.00 -3.63 -7.25
N VAL A 125 5.50 -2.52 -7.74
CA VAL A 125 6.93 -2.25 -7.85
C VAL A 125 7.22 -1.01 -7.04
N GLN A 126 8.17 -1.11 -6.12
CA GLN A 126 8.62 0.02 -5.31
C GLN A 126 10.04 0.39 -5.70
N ALA A 127 10.32 1.68 -5.83
CA ALA A 127 11.66 2.19 -6.01
C ALA A 127 11.81 3.53 -5.28
N GLY A 128 12.89 3.69 -4.54
CA GLY A 128 13.03 4.88 -3.71
C GLY A 128 14.43 5.12 -3.18
N ILE A 129 14.50 6.21 -2.45
CA ILE A 129 15.66 6.64 -1.71
C ILE A 129 15.30 6.82 -0.25
N GLU A 130 16.17 6.36 0.62
CA GLU A 130 16.02 6.41 2.06
C GLU A 130 17.23 7.08 2.69
N TYR A 131 17.00 7.88 3.70
CA TYR A 131 18.02 8.46 4.55
C TYR A 131 17.80 8.06 6.01
N THR A 132 18.77 7.36 6.56
CA THR A 132 18.82 6.96 7.96
C THR A 132 19.72 7.93 8.72
N PHE A 133 19.14 8.63 9.68
CA PHE A 133 19.85 9.56 10.53
C PHE A 133 20.73 8.84 11.57
N TRP A 134 21.64 9.58 12.23
CA TRP A 134 22.43 9.11 13.36
C TRP A 134 21.59 8.91 14.65
N PHE A 135 20.42 9.49 14.70
CA PHE A 135 19.40 9.27 15.73
C PHE A 135 18.28 8.38 15.13
N PRO A 136 17.38 7.79 15.93
CA PRO A 136 16.45 6.77 15.46
C PRO A 136 15.32 7.32 14.56
N LEU A 137 15.66 8.06 13.51
CA LEU A 137 14.77 8.55 12.47
C LEU A 137 15.24 8.06 11.11
N GLN A 138 14.29 7.69 10.28
CA GLN A 138 14.47 7.29 8.89
C GLN A 138 13.43 8.00 8.05
N LEU A 139 13.87 8.66 6.98
CA LEU A 139 12.99 9.28 5.99
C LEU A 139 13.19 8.59 4.65
N SER A 140 12.14 8.43 3.90
CA SER A 140 12.23 7.93 2.53
C SER A 140 11.29 8.68 1.59
N VAL A 141 11.70 8.71 0.32
CA VAL A 141 10.87 9.15 -0.81
C VAL A 141 10.91 8.03 -1.83
N ASP A 142 9.76 7.57 -2.25
CA ASP A 142 9.65 6.48 -3.23
C ASP A 142 8.42 6.63 -4.12
N ILE A 143 8.47 5.91 -5.24
CA ILE A 143 7.34 5.66 -6.12
C ILE A 143 6.91 4.20 -5.97
N ARG A 144 5.61 3.96 -6.05
CA ARG A 144 5.04 2.62 -5.89
C ARG A 144 3.81 2.40 -6.77
N PRO A 145 4.01 2.27 -8.10
CA PRO A 145 2.91 1.93 -8.99
C PRO A 145 2.35 0.53 -8.70
N HIS A 146 1.04 0.40 -8.79
CA HIS A 146 0.30 -0.83 -8.63
C HIS A 146 -0.30 -1.23 -9.97
N PHE A 147 -0.15 -2.49 -10.34
CA PHE A 147 -0.69 -3.08 -11.55
C PHE A 147 -1.60 -4.25 -11.18
N GLY A 148 -2.90 -4.09 -11.35
CA GLY A 148 -3.82 -5.11 -10.91
C GLY A 148 -5.25 -4.88 -11.33
N PHE A 149 -6.14 -5.58 -10.67
CA PHE A 149 -7.56 -5.56 -10.95
C PHE A 149 -8.36 -5.27 -9.70
N HIS A 150 -9.53 -4.69 -9.89
CA HIS A 150 -10.54 -4.59 -8.86
C HIS A 150 -11.88 -5.10 -9.35
N THR A 151 -12.68 -5.63 -8.45
CA THR A 151 -14.06 -6.01 -8.72
C THR A 151 -14.95 -4.82 -8.44
N ASN A 152 -15.87 -4.51 -9.35
CA ASN A 152 -16.86 -3.46 -9.18
C ASN A 152 -18.19 -4.08 -8.76
N SER A 153 -18.92 -3.47 -7.85
CA SER A 153 -20.22 -3.98 -7.41
C SER A 153 -21.38 -3.70 -8.37
N GLY A 154 -21.11 -2.98 -9.49
CA GLY A 154 -22.09 -2.76 -10.55
C GLY A 154 -22.70 -1.35 -10.61
N TYR A 155 -23.70 -1.18 -11.46
CA TYR A 155 -24.42 0.08 -11.66
C TYR A 155 -25.80 -0.02 -11.00
N GLY A 156 -26.25 1.05 -10.36
CA GLY A 156 -27.62 1.18 -9.88
C GLY A 156 -28.30 2.39 -10.55
N ILE A 157 -29.49 2.21 -11.07
CA ILE A 157 -30.35 3.30 -11.55
C ILE A 157 -31.48 3.44 -10.55
N ASP A 158 -31.46 4.54 -9.78
CA ASP A 158 -32.54 4.91 -8.85
C ASP A 158 -33.43 5.98 -9.51
N GLY A 159 -34.75 5.81 -9.47
CA GLY A 159 -35.69 6.81 -9.94
C GLY A 159 -36.75 6.32 -10.93
N GLY A 160 -36.76 5.02 -11.24
CA GLY A 160 -37.85 4.37 -11.98
C GLY A 160 -38.69 3.45 -11.09
N PRO A 161 -39.78 2.89 -11.60
CA PRO A 161 -40.61 1.93 -10.86
C PRO A 161 -39.88 0.62 -10.48
N GLU A 162 -38.70 0.38 -11.04
CA GLU A 162 -37.80 -0.71 -10.68
C GLU A 162 -36.37 -0.19 -10.63
N SER A 163 -35.65 -0.44 -9.51
CA SER A 163 -34.21 -0.23 -9.44
C SER A 163 -33.51 -1.37 -10.19
N ILE A 164 -32.80 -1.04 -11.24
CA ILE A 164 -32.06 -2.01 -12.04
C ILE A 164 -30.62 -2.03 -11.51
N GLU A 165 -30.20 -3.14 -10.91
CA GLU A 165 -28.82 -3.41 -10.55
C GLU A 165 -28.18 -4.35 -11.60
N TYR A 166 -27.09 -3.89 -12.23
CA TYR A 166 -26.29 -4.73 -13.10
C TYR A 166 -25.12 -5.32 -12.29
N GLY A 167 -24.90 -6.60 -12.48
CA GLY A 167 -23.86 -7.38 -11.77
C GLY A 167 -22.46 -6.82 -11.95
N GLY A 168 -21.58 -7.14 -10.99
CA GLY A 168 -20.23 -6.65 -10.89
C GLY A 168 -19.35 -7.02 -12.09
N LYS A 169 -18.43 -6.15 -12.42
CA LYS A 169 -17.42 -6.33 -13.46
C LYS A 169 -16.03 -6.23 -12.83
N THR A 170 -15.10 -7.03 -13.30
CA THR A 170 -13.68 -6.87 -13.00
C THR A 170 -13.06 -5.89 -13.99
N SER A 171 -12.38 -4.88 -13.50
CA SER A 171 -11.68 -3.88 -14.31
C SER A 171 -10.25 -3.68 -13.83
N PHE A 172 -9.43 -3.04 -14.67
CA PHE A 172 -8.08 -2.67 -14.29
C PHE A 172 -8.10 -1.62 -13.18
N TYR A 173 -7.19 -1.77 -12.22
CA TYR A 173 -7.03 -0.82 -11.10
C TYR A 173 -6.20 0.39 -11.56
N ASP A 174 -6.84 1.34 -12.22
CA ASP A 174 -6.22 2.53 -12.81
C ASP A 174 -5.62 3.48 -11.78
N ARG A 175 -6.19 3.55 -10.57
CA ARG A 175 -5.64 4.31 -9.45
C ARG A 175 -4.26 3.84 -9.01
N GLY A 176 -3.91 2.62 -9.28
CA GLY A 176 -2.58 2.10 -9.05
C GLY A 176 -1.49 2.90 -9.75
N LEU A 177 -1.82 3.56 -10.86
CA LEU A 177 -0.92 4.44 -11.59
C LEU A 177 -0.59 5.74 -10.83
N LEU A 178 -1.42 6.17 -9.89
CA LEU A 178 -1.08 7.27 -8.97
C LEU A 178 0.13 6.97 -8.11
N GLY A 179 0.52 5.70 -7.99
CA GLY A 179 1.77 5.28 -7.35
C GLY A 179 3.04 5.76 -8.05
N PHE A 180 2.97 6.33 -9.26
CA PHE A 180 4.08 7.07 -9.87
C PHE A 180 4.30 8.45 -9.24
N ILE A 181 3.33 8.98 -8.48
CA ILE A 181 3.50 10.20 -7.69
C ILE A 181 4.37 9.83 -6.49
N PRO A 182 5.47 10.57 -6.23
CA PRO A 182 6.33 10.31 -5.10
C PRO A 182 5.57 10.35 -3.77
N THR A 183 5.88 9.41 -2.90
CA THR A 183 5.39 9.33 -1.53
C THR A 183 6.52 9.57 -0.55
N ILE A 184 6.19 10.12 0.60
CA ILE A 184 7.14 10.42 1.67
C ILE A 184 6.80 9.54 2.86
N SER A 185 7.82 8.93 3.47
CA SER A 185 7.67 8.17 4.71
C SER A 185 8.60 8.69 5.79
N ALA A 186 8.11 8.65 7.02
CA ALA A 186 8.89 8.92 8.22
C ALA A 186 8.71 7.76 9.19
N ARG A 187 9.83 7.15 9.62
CA ARG A 187 9.86 5.95 10.47
C ARG A 187 10.79 6.15 11.65
N TYR A 188 10.40 5.63 12.78
CA TYR A 188 11.25 5.46 13.97
C TYR A 188 11.93 4.09 13.91
N ARG A 189 13.26 4.05 14.13
CA ARG A 189 14.08 2.83 14.15
C ARG A 189 14.29 2.33 15.59
N PHE A 190 14.19 1.03 15.79
CA PHE A 190 14.37 0.36 17.09
C PHE A 190 14.99 -1.03 16.95
#